data_f656a9111b5bb094ef56edec1358146a
#
_entry.id   f656a9111b5bb094ef56edec1358146a
#
_cell.length_a   1.000
_cell.length_b   1.000
_cell.length_c   1.000
_cell.angle_alpha   90.00
_cell.angle_beta   90.00
_cell.angle_gamma   90.00
#
_symmetry.space_group_name_H-M   'P 1'
#
loop_
_entity.id
_entity.type
_entity.pdbx_description
1 polymer ?
#
loop_
_entity_poly.entity_id
_entity_poly.type
_entity_poly.pdbx_seq_one_letter_code
_entity_poly.pdbx_strand_id
1 'polypeptide(L)'
;MQTFRIWDINQKTFYLRNNQLVAGYLQGPNIKLEEKIDMVPIDPHAMFLGIHGGKLCLSCVKSGDDIKLQLEAVNITDLSKTREQNTRFSFTRLDNGHTTSFESAACPGWFLCTAVEADQPVSLTNRPEDTLVVTKFYFQEDQ
;
A
#
# COMPACT_ATOMS: atom_id res chain seq x y z
N MET A 1 10.70 -3.29 12.13
CA MET A 1 9.52 -3.44 11.26
C MET A 1 8.26 -3.42 12.12
N GLN A 2 7.28 -2.62 11.73
CA GLN A 2 6.00 -2.56 12.39
C GLN A 2 4.94 -3.15 11.47
N THR A 3 3.96 -3.83 12.05
CA THR A 3 2.88 -4.48 11.31
C THR A 3 1.56 -3.85 11.69
N PHE A 4 0.75 -3.53 10.70
CA PHE A 4 -0.53 -2.86 10.89
C PHE A 4 -1.63 -3.59 10.15
N ARG A 5 -2.83 -3.62 10.74
CA ARG A 5 -4.04 -3.88 9.99
C ARG A 5 -4.39 -2.61 9.24
N ILE A 6 -4.83 -2.75 7.99
CA ILE A 6 -5.17 -1.61 7.14
C ILE A 6 -6.52 -1.85 6.46
N TRP A 7 -7.33 -0.81 6.35
CA TRP A 7 -8.58 -0.86 5.60
C TRP A 7 -8.88 0.52 5.05
N ASP A 8 -9.58 0.55 3.93
CA ASP A 8 -9.95 1.84 3.34
C ASP A 8 -11.18 2.42 4.05
N ILE A 9 -11.57 3.65 3.69
CA ILE A 9 -12.72 4.30 4.35
C ILE A 9 -14.03 3.59 4.09
N ASN A 10 -14.09 2.70 3.10
CA ASN A 10 -15.25 1.85 2.84
C ASN A 10 -15.13 0.49 3.54
N GLN A 11 -14.07 0.30 4.33
CA GLN A 11 -13.81 -0.88 5.15
C GLN A 11 -13.38 -2.11 4.35
N LYS A 12 -12.91 -1.93 3.11
CA LYS A 12 -12.26 -3.03 2.39
C LYS A 12 -10.89 -3.29 2.97
N THR A 13 -10.52 -4.56 3.08
CA THR A 13 -9.20 -4.99 3.52
C THR A 13 -8.43 -5.59 2.33
N PHE A 14 -7.14 -5.84 2.53
CA PHE A 14 -6.28 -6.34 1.47
C PHE A 14 -6.12 -7.84 1.56
N TYR A 15 -6.01 -8.49 0.40
CA TYR A 15 -5.65 -9.90 0.32
C TYR A 15 -4.93 -10.16 -1.01
N LEU A 16 -4.23 -11.30 -1.10
CA LEU A 16 -3.51 -11.68 -2.31
C LEU A 16 -4.40 -12.56 -3.19
N ARG A 17 -4.43 -12.26 -4.49
CA ARG A 17 -5.08 -13.08 -5.50
C ARG A 17 -4.22 -13.06 -6.75
N ASN A 18 -3.72 -14.24 -7.17
CA ASN A 18 -2.87 -14.37 -8.34
C ASN A 18 -1.66 -13.44 -8.28
N ASN A 19 -1.02 -13.35 -7.10
CA ASN A 19 0.15 -12.52 -6.84
C ASN A 19 -0.11 -11.02 -6.97
N GLN A 20 -1.38 -10.61 -6.92
CA GLN A 20 -1.77 -9.21 -6.89
C GLN A 20 -2.42 -8.88 -5.55
N LEU A 21 -2.16 -7.67 -5.07
CA LEU A 21 -2.82 -7.16 -3.88
C LEU A 21 -4.19 -6.63 -4.29
N VAL A 22 -5.24 -7.15 -3.65
CA VAL A 22 -6.62 -6.85 -3.98
C VAL A 22 -7.32 -6.34 -2.74
N ALA A 23 -8.28 -5.44 -2.90
CA ALA A 23 -9.07 -4.91 -1.80
C ALA A 23 -10.52 -5.40 -1.91
N GLY A 24 -11.05 -5.97 -0.83
CA GLY A 24 -12.41 -6.47 -0.83
C GLY A 24 -12.93 -6.67 0.58
N TYR A 25 -14.15 -7.19 0.67
CA TYR A 25 -14.81 -7.44 1.94
C TYR A 25 -14.67 -8.94 2.27
N LEU A 26 -13.74 -9.25 3.15
CA LEU A 26 -13.50 -10.63 3.56
C LEU A 26 -14.49 -11.02 4.65
N GLN A 27 -15.14 -12.17 4.49
CA GLN A 27 -16.15 -12.65 5.42
C GLN A 27 -15.94 -14.12 5.73
N GLY A 28 -16.40 -14.53 6.93
CA GLY A 28 -16.36 -15.93 7.33
C GLY A 28 -14.94 -16.46 7.33
N PRO A 29 -14.71 -17.69 6.81
CA PRO A 29 -13.36 -18.27 6.81
C PRO A 29 -12.35 -17.50 5.98
N ASN A 30 -12.79 -16.61 5.08
CA ASN A 30 -11.89 -15.83 4.25
C ASN A 30 -11.21 -14.69 5.01
N ILE A 31 -11.66 -14.36 6.22
CA ILE A 31 -11.03 -13.31 7.04
C ILE A 31 -9.56 -13.61 7.28
N LYS A 32 -9.18 -14.87 7.37
CA LYS A 32 -7.78 -15.28 7.56
C LYS A 32 -6.89 -14.97 6.37
N LEU A 33 -7.46 -14.62 5.21
CA LEU A 33 -6.70 -14.23 4.02
C LEU A 33 -6.27 -12.77 4.05
N GLU A 34 -6.73 -12.00 5.05
CA GLU A 34 -6.36 -10.59 5.18
C GLU A 34 -4.85 -10.42 5.24
N GLU A 35 -4.33 -9.54 4.39
CA GLU A 35 -2.91 -9.16 4.42
C GLU A 35 -2.76 -7.90 5.25
N LYS A 36 -1.86 -7.96 6.21
CA LYS A 36 -1.47 -6.81 7.02
C LYS A 36 -0.37 -6.07 6.29
N ILE A 37 -0.23 -4.79 6.60
CA ILE A 37 0.82 -3.98 5.99
C ILE A 37 2.01 -3.92 6.96
N ASP A 38 3.20 -4.17 6.42
CA ASP A 38 4.44 -4.03 7.18
C ASP A 38 5.08 -2.70 6.79
N MET A 39 5.58 -1.97 7.78
CA MET A 39 6.18 -0.66 7.56
C MET A 39 7.59 -0.62 8.14
N VAL A 40 8.52 -0.07 7.38
CA VAL A 40 9.86 0.27 7.85
C VAL A 40 10.04 1.76 7.62
N PRO A 41 10.16 2.56 8.69
CA PRO A 41 10.33 4.01 8.55
C PRO A 41 11.66 4.36 7.89
N ILE A 42 11.64 5.37 7.02
CA ILE A 42 12.85 5.96 6.42
C ILE A 42 13.17 7.25 7.15
N ASP A 43 12.14 8.09 7.34
CA ASP A 43 12.20 9.32 8.10
C ASP A 43 10.83 9.56 8.71
N PRO A 44 10.56 10.68 9.38
CA PRO A 44 9.27 10.87 10.07
C PRO A 44 8.03 10.72 9.19
N HIS A 45 8.17 10.95 7.88
CA HIS A 45 7.02 10.95 6.98
C HIS A 45 7.12 9.95 5.84
N ALA A 46 8.28 9.30 5.67
CA ALA A 46 8.49 8.34 4.58
C ALA A 46 8.75 6.95 5.13
N MET A 47 8.35 5.94 4.36
CA MET A 47 8.45 4.55 4.79
C MET A 47 8.46 3.61 3.60
N PHE A 48 8.99 2.40 3.82
CA PHE A 48 8.78 1.27 2.93
C PHE A 48 7.53 0.52 3.39
N LEU A 49 6.73 0.07 2.43
CA LEU A 49 5.51 -0.70 2.69
C LEU A 49 5.65 -2.11 2.10
N GLY A 50 5.27 -3.09 2.87
CA GLY A 50 5.29 -4.48 2.45
C GLY A 50 4.12 -5.26 3.00
N ILE A 51 4.02 -6.49 2.56
CA ILE A 51 3.04 -7.45 3.06
C ILE A 51 3.74 -8.78 3.28
N HIS A 52 3.01 -9.71 3.84
CA HIS A 52 3.46 -11.11 3.97
C HIS A 52 4.75 -11.22 4.80
N GLY A 53 4.78 -10.49 5.95
CA GLY A 53 5.96 -10.48 6.82
C GLY A 53 7.13 -9.72 6.24
N GLY A 54 6.88 -8.78 5.34
CA GLY A 54 7.93 -7.98 4.71
C GLY A 54 8.63 -8.67 3.55
N LYS A 55 8.10 -9.77 3.05
CA LYS A 55 8.70 -10.53 1.95
C LYS A 55 8.27 -10.04 0.57
N LEU A 56 7.17 -9.31 0.49
CA LEU A 56 6.69 -8.69 -0.73
C LEU A 56 6.53 -7.20 -0.45
N CYS A 57 7.17 -6.36 -1.26
CA CYS A 57 7.16 -4.92 -1.04
C CYS A 57 6.45 -4.19 -2.16
N LEU A 58 5.69 -3.16 -1.78
CA LEU A 58 4.98 -2.33 -2.72
C LEU A 58 5.96 -1.38 -3.40
N SER A 59 5.87 -1.26 -4.72
CA SER A 59 6.70 -0.33 -5.47
C SER A 59 5.89 0.39 -6.54
N CYS A 60 6.33 1.59 -6.88
CA CYS A 60 5.78 2.35 -8.00
C CYS A 60 6.71 2.15 -9.19
N VAL A 61 6.19 1.62 -10.28
CA VAL A 61 6.98 1.40 -11.49
C VAL A 61 6.38 2.16 -12.66
N LYS A 62 7.25 2.71 -13.49
CA LYS A 62 6.87 3.38 -14.72
C LYS A 62 7.05 2.45 -15.89
N SER A 63 6.03 2.31 -16.72
CA SER A 63 6.07 1.51 -17.92
C SER A 63 5.55 2.38 -19.06
N GLY A 64 6.47 3.03 -19.80
CA GLY A 64 6.08 4.06 -20.75
C GLY A 64 5.43 5.24 -20.03
N ASP A 65 4.21 5.58 -20.43
CA ASP A 65 3.43 6.64 -19.78
C ASP A 65 2.58 6.13 -18.61
N ASP A 66 2.62 4.82 -18.35
CA ASP A 66 1.82 4.21 -17.30
C ASP A 66 2.58 4.17 -15.98
N ILE A 67 1.85 4.44 -14.90
CA ILE A 67 2.33 4.30 -13.54
C ILE A 67 1.57 3.13 -12.91
N LYS A 68 2.31 2.16 -12.36
CA LYS A 68 1.69 0.96 -11.81
C LYS A 68 2.22 0.67 -10.41
N LEU A 69 1.36 0.12 -9.59
CA LEU A 69 1.75 -0.47 -8.32
C LEU A 69 2.15 -1.91 -8.58
N GLN A 70 3.28 -2.31 -8.03
CA GLN A 70 3.82 -3.65 -8.20
C GLN A 70 4.21 -4.23 -6.84
N LEU A 71 4.06 -5.53 -6.68
CA LEU A 71 4.63 -6.26 -5.56
C LEU A 71 5.93 -6.89 -6.02
N GLU A 72 7.01 -6.62 -5.31
CA GLU A 72 8.33 -7.19 -5.63
C GLU A 72 8.78 -8.10 -4.50
N ALA A 73 9.32 -9.25 -4.84
CA ALA A 73 9.78 -10.26 -3.88
C ALA A 73 11.15 -9.87 -3.35
N VAL A 74 11.18 -8.85 -2.48
CA VAL A 74 12.37 -8.40 -1.79
C VAL A 74 12.06 -8.28 -0.30
N ASN A 75 13.07 -8.46 0.53
CA ASN A 75 12.90 -8.35 1.97
C ASN A 75 12.91 -6.88 2.36
N ILE A 76 11.85 -6.43 3.02
CA ILE A 76 11.67 -5.02 3.38
C ILE A 76 12.81 -4.49 4.27
N THR A 77 13.39 -5.33 5.12
CA THR A 77 14.49 -4.92 5.99
C THR A 77 15.78 -4.67 5.22
N ASP A 78 15.93 -5.27 4.05
CA ASP A 78 17.10 -5.06 3.20
C ASP A 78 17.04 -3.74 2.43
N LEU A 79 15.85 -3.15 2.26
CA LEU A 79 15.70 -1.90 1.53
C LEU A 79 16.39 -0.73 2.22
N SER A 80 16.51 -0.78 3.54
CA SER A 80 17.14 0.28 4.32
C SER A 80 18.65 0.37 4.06
N LYS A 81 19.25 -0.71 3.56
CA LYS A 81 20.69 -0.76 3.32
C LYS A 81 21.12 0.05 2.10
N THR A 82 20.21 0.26 1.15
CA THR A 82 20.46 0.98 -0.09
C THR A 82 19.34 1.96 -0.39
N ARG A 83 19.03 2.82 0.58
CA ARG A 83 17.85 3.71 0.54
C ARG A 83 17.78 4.56 -0.72
N GLU A 84 18.92 5.06 -1.20
CA GLU A 84 18.97 5.94 -2.36
C GLU A 84 18.57 5.22 -3.65
N GLN A 85 18.78 3.90 -3.69
CA GLN A 85 18.49 3.07 -4.87
C GLN A 85 17.07 2.49 -4.83
N ASN A 86 16.35 2.72 -3.74
CA ASN A 86 15.05 2.08 -3.49
C ASN A 86 13.91 3.08 -3.41
N THR A 87 14.03 4.21 -4.13
CA THR A 87 13.00 5.25 -4.14
C THR A 87 11.65 4.72 -4.60
N ARG A 88 11.64 3.74 -5.52
CA ARG A 88 10.38 3.17 -6.00
C ARG A 88 9.59 2.46 -4.92
N PHE A 89 10.24 2.04 -3.85
CA PHE A 89 9.60 1.38 -2.70
C PHE A 89 9.18 2.37 -1.61
N SER A 90 9.53 3.64 -1.75
CA SER A 90 9.31 4.66 -0.72
C SER A 90 7.97 5.33 -0.92
N PHE A 91 7.23 5.49 0.17
CA PHE A 91 5.94 6.18 0.20
C PHE A 91 5.96 7.23 1.29
N THR A 92 5.31 8.36 1.02
CA THR A 92 5.14 9.43 1.98
C THR A 92 3.78 9.30 2.63
N ARG A 93 3.75 9.33 3.95
CA ARG A 93 2.53 9.27 4.73
C ARG A 93 1.95 10.66 4.90
N LEU A 94 0.68 10.82 4.56
CA LEU A 94 -0.04 12.08 4.68
C LEU A 94 -1.26 11.85 5.58
N ASP A 95 -1.18 12.35 6.81
CA ASP A 95 -2.26 12.19 7.78
C ASP A 95 -3.26 13.34 7.63
N ASN A 96 -4.54 13.00 7.62
CA ASN A 96 -5.63 13.95 7.51
C ASN A 96 -6.73 13.57 8.49
N GLY A 97 -6.62 14.06 9.73
CA GLY A 97 -7.53 13.69 10.79
C GLY A 97 -7.38 12.22 11.16
N HIS A 98 -8.43 11.45 10.97
CA HIS A 98 -8.41 10.02 11.32
C HIS A 98 -7.94 9.13 10.18
N THR A 99 -7.74 9.68 8.98
CA THR A 99 -7.35 8.91 7.81
C THR A 99 -5.94 9.26 7.36
N THR A 100 -5.35 8.33 6.60
CA THR A 100 -4.00 8.48 6.06
C THR A 100 -4.02 8.15 4.58
N SER A 101 -3.26 8.93 3.81
CA SER A 101 -2.98 8.65 2.41
C SER A 101 -1.50 8.35 2.25
N PHE A 102 -1.14 7.60 1.21
CA PHE A 102 0.24 7.25 0.91
C PHE A 102 0.57 7.68 -0.50
N GLU A 103 1.53 8.58 -0.62
CA GLU A 103 1.99 9.09 -1.91
C GLU A 103 3.31 8.42 -2.28
N SER A 104 3.45 8.04 -3.56
CA SER A 104 4.70 7.46 -4.04
C SER A 104 5.79 8.53 -4.09
N ALA A 105 6.96 8.23 -3.51
CA ALA A 105 8.11 9.14 -3.60
C ALA A 105 8.71 9.14 -5.00
N ALA A 106 8.69 8.01 -5.70
CA ALA A 106 9.22 7.91 -7.05
C ALA A 106 8.32 8.60 -8.08
N CYS A 107 7.02 8.67 -7.79
CA CYS A 107 6.03 9.23 -8.69
C CYS A 107 5.18 10.24 -7.92
N PRO A 108 5.72 11.45 -7.67
CA PRO A 108 4.98 12.47 -6.92
C PRO A 108 3.62 12.77 -7.56
N GLY A 109 2.60 12.93 -6.71
CA GLY A 109 1.24 13.15 -7.17
C GLY A 109 0.46 11.86 -7.40
N TRP A 110 1.08 10.69 -7.21
CA TRP A 110 0.42 9.38 -7.32
C TRP A 110 0.24 8.76 -5.95
N PHE A 111 -0.99 8.35 -5.67
CA PHE A 111 -1.40 7.89 -4.34
C PHE A 111 -1.87 6.45 -4.39
N LEU A 112 -1.55 5.70 -3.34
CA LEU A 112 -2.10 4.37 -3.15
C LEU A 112 -3.62 4.46 -3.08
N CYS A 113 -4.31 3.60 -3.82
CA CYS A 113 -5.76 3.62 -3.87
C CYS A 113 -6.37 2.25 -4.02
N THR A 114 -7.64 2.16 -3.62
CA THR A 114 -8.49 1.02 -3.90
C THR A 114 -9.62 1.50 -4.81
N ALA A 115 -10.20 0.57 -5.57
CA ALA A 115 -11.41 0.87 -6.33
C ALA A 115 -12.61 0.89 -5.38
N VAL A 116 -13.61 1.70 -5.69
CA VAL A 116 -14.89 1.68 -4.96
C VAL A 116 -15.52 0.30 -5.08
N GLU A 117 -15.40 -0.32 -6.27
CA GLU A 117 -15.87 -1.68 -6.50
C GLU A 117 -14.99 -2.67 -5.75
N ALA A 118 -15.62 -3.69 -5.14
CA ALA A 118 -14.90 -4.70 -4.37
C ALA A 118 -14.14 -5.66 -5.28
N ASP A 119 -13.07 -6.25 -4.72
CA ASP A 119 -12.27 -7.31 -5.33
C ASP A 119 -11.53 -6.86 -6.59
N GLN A 120 -11.13 -5.59 -6.61
CA GLN A 120 -10.29 -5.02 -7.64
C GLN A 120 -8.87 -4.83 -7.12
N PRO A 121 -7.86 -4.85 -7.99
CA PRO A 121 -6.48 -4.65 -7.56
C PRO A 121 -6.26 -3.30 -6.89
N VAL A 122 -5.46 -3.30 -5.84
CA VAL A 122 -4.93 -2.06 -5.25
C VAL A 122 -3.99 -1.44 -6.28
N SER A 123 -4.06 -0.13 -6.46
CA SER A 123 -3.32 0.56 -7.51
C SER A 123 -2.86 1.94 -7.08
N LEU A 124 -2.39 2.73 -8.03
CA LEU A 124 -1.99 4.12 -7.81
C LEU A 124 -2.85 5.02 -8.68
N THR A 125 -3.21 6.19 -8.16
CA THR A 125 -3.99 7.18 -8.90
C THR A 125 -3.37 8.57 -8.76
N ASN A 126 -3.43 9.37 -9.81
CA ASN A 126 -3.08 10.78 -9.74
C ASN A 126 -4.31 11.69 -9.61
N ARG A 127 -5.48 11.08 -9.39
CA ARG A 127 -6.74 11.81 -9.21
C ARG A 127 -7.41 11.34 -7.92
N PRO A 128 -6.90 11.78 -6.76
CA PRO A 128 -7.47 11.31 -5.47
C PRO A 128 -8.91 11.78 -5.25
N GLU A 129 -9.35 12.80 -5.98
CA GLU A 129 -10.73 13.30 -5.92
C GLU A 129 -11.72 12.50 -6.76
N ASP A 130 -11.24 11.54 -7.57
CA ASP A 130 -12.11 10.71 -8.40
C ASP A 130 -13.02 9.88 -7.50
N THR A 131 -14.32 9.87 -7.80
CA THR A 131 -15.30 9.13 -7.00
C THR A 131 -15.24 7.61 -7.20
N LEU A 132 -14.48 7.12 -8.18
CA LEU A 132 -14.33 5.69 -8.44
C LEU A 132 -13.17 5.07 -7.69
N VAL A 133 -12.37 5.87 -6.97
CA VAL A 133 -11.22 5.39 -6.21
C VAL A 133 -11.26 5.92 -4.78
N VAL A 134 -10.58 5.20 -3.90
CA VAL A 134 -10.47 5.55 -2.48
C VAL A 134 -8.99 5.62 -2.14
N THR A 135 -8.55 6.79 -1.65
CA THR A 135 -7.15 7.01 -1.29
C THR A 135 -6.93 7.19 0.20
N LYS A 136 -7.99 7.08 0.99
CA LYS A 136 -7.92 7.30 2.43
C LYS A 136 -8.06 5.98 3.16
N PHE A 137 -7.18 5.77 4.13
CA PHE A 137 -7.07 4.52 4.86
C PHE A 137 -7.07 4.75 6.36
N TYR A 138 -7.56 3.75 7.09
CA TYR A 138 -7.34 3.60 8.51
C TYR A 138 -6.31 2.49 8.70
N PHE A 139 -5.48 2.62 9.73
CA PHE A 139 -4.64 1.49 10.11
C PHE A 139 -4.44 1.47 11.61
N GLN A 140 -4.24 0.26 12.12
CA GLN A 140 -4.10 0.01 13.55
C GLN A 140 -2.93 -0.93 13.74
N GLU A 141 -2.02 -0.57 14.65
CA GLU A 141 -0.88 -1.42 14.93
C GLU A 141 -1.35 -2.78 15.40
N ASP A 142 -0.78 -3.83 14.81
CA ASP A 142 -1.07 -5.20 15.16
C ASP A 142 -0.12 -5.63 16.27
N GLN A 143 -0.68 -6.13 17.36
CA GLN A 143 0.09 -6.53 18.52
C GLN A 143 0.17 -8.04 18.63
#